data_e9df93f29a236b56bd776f7d733e92f9
#
_entry.id   e9df93f29a236b56bd776f7d733e92f9
#
_cell.length_a   1.000
_cell.length_b   1.000
_cell.length_c   1.000
_cell.angle_alpha   90.00
_cell.angle_beta   90.00
_cell.angle_gamma   90.00
#
_symmetry.space_group_name_H-M   'P 1'
#
loop_
_entity.id
_entity.type
_entity.pdbx_description
1 polymer ?
#
loop_
_entity_poly.entity_id
_entity_poly.type
_entity_poly.pdbx_seq_one_letter_code
_entity_poly.pdbx_strand_id
1 'polypeptide(L)'
;MTSLPYDSTAPLNLSLADEPESAKTSASIKSLIYVGDPMCSWCYGFGVPLGQLLNQLPGIPITVVLGGLRAYNTDVMTQTLKDTLHHHWEEVHKRSGQPFTYGQFLSDDFIYDTEPACRAVITIRAHAPEHTLAMYHAIQRAFYAQSRDVTQAKVLADVWEELTATLPPLDEPFTRADFKEAFNSETIKSLTIDDFMIAQQWGIRGFPALIAVVNGQAQLVANGYMEANTMLERIQQVFATSS
;
A
#
# COMPACT_ATOMS: atom_id res chain seq x y z
N MET A 1 26.18 -12.53 8.97
CA MET A 1 25.22 -12.12 10.02
C MET A 1 23.99 -12.97 9.81
N THR A 2 23.79 -13.96 10.67
CA THR A 2 22.67 -14.91 10.61
C THR A 2 21.39 -14.21 11.07
N SER A 3 20.46 -14.03 10.15
CA SER A 3 19.10 -13.57 10.48
C SER A 3 18.38 -14.67 11.26
N LEU A 4 17.97 -14.39 12.49
CA LEU A 4 17.08 -15.25 13.26
C LEU A 4 15.75 -15.40 12.49
N PRO A 5 15.15 -16.60 12.44
CA PRO A 5 13.85 -16.77 11.83
C PRO A 5 12.79 -16.00 12.64
N TYR A 6 12.07 -15.11 11.98
CA TYR A 6 10.93 -14.39 12.56
C TYR A 6 9.79 -15.39 12.76
N ASP A 7 9.33 -15.54 14.01
CA ASP A 7 8.17 -16.37 14.35
C ASP A 7 6.87 -15.64 13.86
N SER A 8 6.29 -16.15 12.78
CA SER A 8 5.08 -15.59 12.16
C SER A 8 3.80 -15.82 12.97
N THR A 9 3.88 -16.48 14.13
CA THR A 9 2.72 -16.81 14.98
C THR A 9 2.57 -15.88 16.19
N ALA A 10 3.54 -15.01 16.44
CA ALA A 10 3.44 -14.06 17.54
C ALA A 10 2.39 -12.96 17.24
N PRO A 11 1.49 -12.63 18.16
CA PRO A 11 0.53 -11.54 17.98
C PRO A 11 1.28 -10.21 17.82
N LEU A 12 0.92 -9.43 16.79
CA LEU A 12 1.42 -8.07 16.63
C LEU A 12 0.82 -7.20 17.74
N ASN A 13 1.67 -6.48 18.47
CA ASN A 13 1.22 -5.55 19.49
C ASN A 13 0.76 -4.24 18.80
N LEU A 14 -0.47 -4.26 18.25
CA LEU A 14 -1.09 -3.09 17.63
C LEU A 14 -1.82 -2.30 18.71
N SER A 15 -1.32 -1.13 19.05
CA SER A 15 -2.11 -0.13 19.76
C SER A 15 -3.05 0.51 18.74
N LEU A 16 -4.27 -0.03 18.62
CA LEU A 16 -5.36 0.63 17.90
C LEU A 16 -5.95 1.68 18.86
N ALA A 17 -6.08 2.90 18.38
CA ALA A 17 -6.70 3.98 19.16
C ALA A 17 -8.12 3.56 19.60
N ASP A 18 -8.48 3.87 20.85
CA ASP A 18 -9.72 3.49 21.51
C ASP A 18 -10.96 3.84 20.67
N GLU A 19 -11.70 2.80 20.22
CA GLU A 19 -13.06 2.97 19.74
C GLU A 19 -14.06 2.99 20.93
N PRO A 20 -15.14 3.79 20.87
CA PRO A 20 -16.07 3.92 21.97
C PRO A 20 -16.91 2.64 22.18
N GLU A 21 -16.94 2.22 23.43
CA GLU A 21 -17.69 1.10 23.95
C GLU A 21 -19.22 1.36 23.92
N SER A 22 -19.91 0.95 22.84
CA SER A 22 -21.38 0.75 22.91
C SER A 22 -21.89 -0.15 21.80
N ALA A 23 -22.41 -1.28 22.21
CA ALA A 23 -23.58 -2.01 21.74
C ALA A 23 -23.35 -3.49 21.52
N LYS A 24 -24.08 -4.26 22.32
CA LYS A 24 -24.22 -5.71 22.35
C LYS A 24 -24.96 -6.20 21.11
N THR A 25 -24.31 -7.03 20.38
CA THR A 25 -24.68 -8.24 19.62
C THR A 25 -23.56 -8.42 18.58
N SER A 26 -22.48 -9.10 18.97
CA SER A 26 -21.26 -8.98 18.20
C SER A 26 -21.23 -10.01 17.08
N ALA A 27 -21.57 -9.56 15.88
CA ALA A 27 -20.87 -10.10 14.74
C ALA A 27 -19.38 -9.75 14.91
N SER A 28 -18.51 -10.74 14.88
CA SER A 28 -17.06 -10.56 14.97
C SER A 28 -16.61 -9.52 13.95
N ILE A 29 -16.06 -8.39 14.42
CA ILE A 29 -15.52 -7.33 13.54
C ILE A 29 -14.27 -7.88 12.87
N LYS A 30 -14.31 -8.00 11.56
CA LYS A 30 -13.22 -8.53 10.73
C LYS A 30 -12.77 -7.46 9.75
N SER A 31 -11.47 -7.23 9.66
CA SER A 31 -10.88 -6.31 8.69
C SER A 31 -9.49 -6.77 8.24
N LEU A 32 -9.00 -6.16 7.18
CA LEU A 32 -7.65 -6.37 6.68
C LEU A 32 -6.87 -5.05 6.74
N ILE A 33 -5.57 -5.15 7.00
CA ILE A 33 -4.64 -4.04 6.83
C ILE A 33 -3.58 -4.47 5.82
N TYR A 34 -3.47 -3.69 4.76
CA TYR A 34 -2.43 -3.85 3.75
C TYR A 34 -1.34 -2.83 3.99
N VAL A 35 -0.12 -3.29 4.28
CA VAL A 35 1.04 -2.41 4.45
C VAL A 35 1.90 -2.49 3.21
N GLY A 36 2.13 -1.35 2.55
CA GLY A 36 2.85 -1.32 1.30
C GLY A 36 3.39 0.05 0.92
N ASP A 37 4.04 0.12 -0.23
CA ASP A 37 4.54 1.35 -0.84
C ASP A 37 4.19 1.33 -2.34
N PRO A 38 3.59 2.39 -2.91
CA PRO A 38 3.22 2.42 -4.32
C PRO A 38 4.41 2.24 -5.27
N MET A 39 5.61 2.59 -4.84
CA MET A 39 6.82 2.44 -5.63
C MET A 39 7.64 1.19 -5.24
N CYS A 40 7.04 0.23 -4.53
CA CYS A 40 7.62 -1.09 -4.29
C CYS A 40 7.15 -2.08 -5.38
N SER A 41 8.09 -2.65 -6.15
CA SER A 41 7.76 -3.56 -7.27
C SER A 41 7.04 -4.83 -6.81
N TRP A 42 7.43 -5.40 -5.67
CA TRP A 42 6.72 -6.55 -5.09
C TRP A 42 5.31 -6.20 -4.63
N CYS A 43 5.06 -4.94 -4.19
CA CYS A 43 3.71 -4.46 -3.92
C CYS A 43 2.88 -4.33 -5.20
N TYR A 44 3.51 -3.92 -6.32
CA TYR A 44 2.85 -3.87 -7.61
C TYR A 44 2.45 -5.27 -8.09
N GLY A 45 3.37 -6.23 -8.02
CA GLY A 45 3.07 -7.64 -8.33
C GLY A 45 2.00 -8.24 -7.41
N PHE A 46 2.02 -7.88 -6.13
CA PHE A 46 1.06 -8.36 -5.13
C PHE A 46 -0.37 -7.86 -5.37
N GLY A 47 -0.56 -6.80 -6.13
CA GLY A 47 -1.88 -6.30 -6.51
C GLY A 47 -2.75 -7.36 -7.20
N VAL A 48 -2.15 -8.29 -7.95
CA VAL A 48 -2.88 -9.39 -8.60
C VAL A 48 -3.46 -10.37 -7.58
N PRO A 49 -2.66 -11.05 -6.74
CA PRO A 49 -3.22 -11.97 -5.73
C PRO A 49 -4.06 -11.24 -4.66
N LEU A 50 -3.77 -9.98 -4.33
CA LEU A 50 -4.60 -9.19 -3.42
C LEU A 50 -6.00 -8.97 -4.01
N GLY A 51 -6.11 -8.58 -5.28
CA GLY A 51 -7.41 -8.42 -5.95
C GLY A 51 -8.20 -9.73 -6.00
N GLN A 52 -7.54 -10.85 -6.29
CA GLN A 52 -8.18 -12.18 -6.26
C GLN A 52 -8.68 -12.55 -4.86
N LEU A 53 -7.92 -12.22 -3.82
CA LEU A 53 -8.30 -12.45 -2.43
C LEU A 53 -9.52 -11.61 -2.04
N LEU A 54 -9.52 -10.31 -2.34
CA LEU A 54 -10.62 -9.41 -1.99
C LEU A 54 -11.93 -9.79 -2.68
N ASN A 55 -11.88 -10.33 -3.89
CA ASN A 55 -13.05 -10.88 -4.59
C ASN A 55 -13.65 -12.11 -3.87
N GLN A 56 -12.84 -12.84 -3.09
CA GLN A 56 -13.29 -13.99 -2.29
C GLN A 56 -13.72 -13.61 -0.86
N LEU A 57 -13.51 -12.36 -0.46
CA LEU A 57 -13.85 -11.81 0.85
C LEU A 57 -14.77 -10.57 0.73
N PRO A 58 -15.92 -10.69 0.07
CA PRO A 58 -16.80 -9.54 -0.13
C PRO A 58 -17.26 -8.95 1.21
N GLY A 59 -17.18 -7.62 1.31
CA GLY A 59 -17.61 -6.89 2.51
C GLY A 59 -16.60 -6.85 3.66
N ILE A 60 -15.43 -7.49 3.53
CA ILE A 60 -14.34 -7.32 4.51
C ILE A 60 -13.62 -6.00 4.18
N PRO A 61 -13.62 -5.01 5.08
CA PRO A 61 -12.94 -3.74 4.84
C PRO A 61 -11.42 -3.95 4.83
N ILE A 62 -10.74 -3.18 3.99
CA ILE A 62 -9.28 -3.14 3.91
C ILE A 62 -8.79 -1.71 4.11
N THR A 63 -7.84 -1.53 5.02
CA THR A 63 -7.12 -0.27 5.24
C THR A 63 -5.72 -0.38 4.63
N VAL A 64 -5.30 0.66 3.91
CA VAL A 64 -3.94 0.75 3.38
C VAL A 64 -3.10 1.60 4.32
N VAL A 65 -1.98 1.07 4.77
CA VAL A 65 -0.95 1.78 5.54
C VAL A 65 0.31 1.87 4.69
N LEU A 66 0.90 3.07 4.62
CA LEU A 66 2.07 3.30 3.77
C LEU A 66 3.35 3.05 4.56
N GLY A 67 4.33 2.41 3.89
CA GLY A 67 5.57 1.97 4.56
C GLY A 67 6.79 2.85 4.29
N GLY A 68 6.74 3.72 3.26
CA GLY A 68 7.83 4.65 2.96
C GLY A 68 9.15 3.97 2.61
N LEU A 69 9.14 3.03 1.65
CA LEU A 69 10.28 2.17 1.27
C LEU A 69 11.61 2.94 1.12
N ARG A 70 11.55 4.09 0.47
CA ARG A 70 12.68 5.00 0.24
C ARG A 70 12.25 6.46 0.46
N ALA A 71 11.33 6.69 1.38
CA ALA A 71 10.82 8.02 1.66
C ALA A 71 11.95 8.97 2.08
N TYR A 72 11.90 10.20 1.54
CA TYR A 72 12.88 11.27 1.75
C TYR A 72 14.29 10.95 1.23
N ASN A 73 14.42 9.97 0.31
CA ASN A 73 15.69 9.76 -0.37
C ASN A 73 16.03 10.98 -1.23
N THR A 74 17.29 11.43 -1.15
CA THR A 74 17.82 12.57 -1.92
C THR A 74 18.92 12.15 -2.88
N ASP A 75 19.34 10.89 -2.81
CA ASP A 75 20.43 10.38 -3.64
C ASP A 75 19.91 10.03 -5.03
N VAL A 76 20.68 10.44 -6.04
CA VAL A 76 20.46 10.02 -7.42
C VAL A 76 20.69 8.52 -7.54
N MET A 77 19.87 7.88 -8.35
CA MET A 77 19.93 6.44 -8.57
C MET A 77 21.22 6.04 -9.28
N THR A 78 22.06 5.25 -8.59
CA THR A 78 23.30 4.72 -9.16
C THR A 78 23.02 3.64 -10.20
N GLN A 79 23.95 3.39 -11.13
CA GLN A 79 23.81 2.30 -12.12
C GLN A 79 23.61 0.95 -11.45
N THR A 80 24.36 0.65 -10.38
CA THR A 80 24.21 -0.60 -9.61
C THR A 80 22.79 -0.76 -9.05
N LEU A 81 22.17 0.33 -8.57
CA LEU A 81 20.79 0.28 -8.10
C LEU A 81 19.80 0.07 -9.25
N LYS A 82 20.02 0.75 -10.40
CA LYS A 82 19.22 0.55 -11.62
C LYS A 82 19.23 -0.91 -12.05
N ASP A 83 20.41 -1.54 -12.11
CA ASP A 83 20.59 -2.94 -12.51
C ASP A 83 19.89 -3.90 -11.53
N THR A 84 20.02 -3.64 -10.21
CA THR A 84 19.35 -4.41 -9.16
C THR A 84 17.83 -4.34 -9.29
N LEU A 85 17.29 -3.13 -9.46
CA LEU A 85 15.85 -2.92 -9.59
C LEU A 85 15.30 -3.52 -10.90
N HIS A 86 16.06 -3.43 -12.00
CA HIS A 86 15.71 -4.06 -13.26
C HIS A 86 15.52 -5.57 -13.09
N HIS A 87 16.48 -6.24 -12.43
CA HIS A 87 16.38 -7.66 -12.14
C HIS A 87 15.16 -8.00 -11.27
N HIS A 88 14.90 -7.23 -10.20
CA HIS A 88 13.71 -7.40 -9.36
C HIS A 88 12.40 -7.23 -10.17
N TRP A 89 12.34 -6.24 -11.07
CA TRP A 89 11.15 -6.02 -11.90
C TRP A 89 10.90 -7.18 -12.87
N GLU A 90 11.96 -7.77 -13.44
CA GLU A 90 11.83 -8.99 -14.24
C GLU A 90 11.29 -10.17 -13.44
N GLU A 91 11.76 -10.35 -12.19
CA GLU A 91 11.25 -11.40 -11.30
C GLU A 91 9.78 -11.18 -10.94
N VAL A 92 9.41 -9.95 -10.59
CA VAL A 92 8.01 -9.60 -10.30
C VAL A 92 7.13 -9.80 -11.55
N HIS A 93 7.58 -9.38 -12.73
CA HIS A 93 6.86 -9.62 -13.99
C HIS A 93 6.62 -11.12 -14.22
N LYS A 94 7.66 -11.95 -14.12
CA LYS A 94 7.55 -13.40 -14.28
C LYS A 94 6.56 -14.03 -13.29
N ARG A 95 6.51 -13.51 -12.06
CA ARG A 95 5.67 -14.04 -11.00
C ARG A 95 4.22 -13.59 -11.10
N SER A 96 3.98 -12.34 -11.41
CA SER A 96 2.65 -11.69 -11.32
C SER A 96 1.97 -11.47 -12.67
N GLY A 97 2.72 -11.48 -13.78
CA GLY A 97 2.24 -11.09 -15.09
C GLY A 97 2.04 -9.58 -15.27
N GLN A 98 2.31 -8.77 -14.25
CA GLN A 98 2.16 -7.32 -14.33
C GLN A 98 3.13 -6.72 -15.36
N PRO A 99 2.69 -5.75 -16.20
CA PRO A 99 3.55 -5.11 -17.19
C PRO A 99 4.52 -4.14 -16.53
N PHE A 100 5.75 -4.10 -17.06
CA PHE A 100 6.79 -3.16 -16.65
C PHE A 100 7.35 -2.43 -17.85
N THR A 101 7.66 -1.14 -17.67
CA THR A 101 8.44 -0.31 -18.58
C THR A 101 9.62 0.26 -17.81
N TYR A 102 10.74 0.53 -18.46
CA TYR A 102 11.98 0.88 -17.78
C TYR A 102 12.40 2.33 -18.01
N GLY A 103 11.46 3.18 -18.46
CA GLY A 103 11.75 4.55 -18.86
C GLY A 103 12.39 5.41 -17.76
N GLN A 104 11.98 5.22 -16.50
CA GLN A 104 12.55 5.97 -15.37
C GLN A 104 14.04 5.67 -15.13
N PHE A 105 14.51 4.47 -15.51
CA PHE A 105 15.92 4.11 -15.36
C PHE A 105 16.81 4.70 -16.45
N LEU A 106 16.22 5.29 -17.48
CA LEU A 106 16.98 5.97 -18.53
C LEU A 106 17.45 7.37 -18.12
N SER A 107 16.81 7.97 -17.11
CA SER A 107 17.23 9.26 -16.57
C SER A 107 18.46 9.09 -15.67
N ASP A 108 19.47 9.93 -15.87
CA ASP A 108 20.69 9.91 -15.07
C ASP A 108 20.57 10.68 -13.76
N ASP A 109 19.51 11.47 -13.61
CA ASP A 109 19.24 12.35 -12.47
C ASP A 109 18.01 11.91 -11.65
N PHE A 110 17.44 10.74 -11.92
CA PHE A 110 16.25 10.26 -11.20
C PHE A 110 16.57 9.99 -9.73
N ILE A 111 15.80 10.64 -8.85
CA ILE A 111 15.83 10.44 -7.40
C ILE A 111 14.65 9.57 -7.02
N TYR A 112 14.94 8.35 -6.53
CA TYR A 112 13.91 7.39 -6.14
C TYR A 112 13.40 7.69 -4.73
N ASP A 113 12.63 8.77 -4.59
CA ASP A 113 11.92 9.14 -3.37
C ASP A 113 10.48 8.64 -3.43
N THR A 114 10.07 7.82 -2.47
CA THR A 114 8.73 7.22 -2.45
C THR A 114 7.72 8.03 -1.61
N GLU A 115 8.17 9.06 -0.87
CA GLU A 115 7.30 9.88 -0.04
C GLU A 115 6.16 10.53 -0.84
N PRO A 116 6.39 11.19 -1.99
CA PRO A 116 5.30 11.85 -2.70
C PRO A 116 4.20 10.88 -3.15
N ALA A 117 4.58 9.69 -3.61
CA ALA A 117 3.63 8.66 -4.02
C ALA A 117 2.81 8.14 -2.82
N CYS A 118 3.44 7.92 -1.67
CA CYS A 118 2.76 7.57 -0.42
C CYS A 118 1.82 8.68 0.03
N ARG A 119 2.26 9.92 0.04
CA ARG A 119 1.46 11.10 0.42
C ARG A 119 0.23 11.27 -0.47
N ALA A 120 0.32 10.96 -1.74
CA ALA A 120 -0.82 11.00 -2.66
C ALA A 120 -1.91 9.99 -2.26
N VAL A 121 -1.53 8.78 -1.84
CA VAL A 121 -2.49 7.79 -1.31
C VAL A 121 -3.11 8.27 -0.01
N ILE A 122 -2.32 8.86 0.91
CA ILE A 122 -2.84 9.44 2.16
C ILE A 122 -3.82 10.59 1.87
N THR A 123 -3.53 11.42 0.87
CA THR A 123 -4.44 12.49 0.45
C THR A 123 -5.81 11.93 0.09
N ILE A 124 -5.85 10.86 -0.71
CA ILE A 124 -7.13 10.23 -1.09
C ILE A 124 -7.78 9.51 0.09
N ARG A 125 -7.00 8.83 0.94
CA ARG A 125 -7.55 8.20 2.15
C ARG A 125 -8.25 9.20 3.08
N ALA A 126 -7.76 10.43 3.15
CA ALA A 126 -8.33 11.48 3.99
C ALA A 126 -9.59 12.13 3.41
N HIS A 127 -9.76 12.16 2.09
CA HIS A 127 -10.83 12.92 1.42
C HIS A 127 -11.81 12.06 0.60
N ALA A 128 -11.39 10.87 0.17
CA ALA A 128 -12.18 9.92 -0.61
C ALA A 128 -11.75 8.48 -0.25
N PRO A 129 -11.96 8.05 1.02
CA PRO A 129 -11.38 6.81 1.57
C PRO A 129 -11.74 5.56 0.78
N GLU A 130 -12.92 5.50 0.17
CA GLU A 130 -13.38 4.40 -0.68
C GLU A 130 -12.52 4.22 -1.95
N HIS A 131 -11.78 5.25 -2.37
CA HIS A 131 -10.92 5.23 -3.54
C HIS A 131 -9.42 5.05 -3.20
N THR A 132 -9.09 4.85 -1.92
CA THR A 132 -7.69 4.72 -1.45
C THR A 132 -6.92 3.63 -2.19
N LEU A 133 -7.47 2.41 -2.23
CA LEU A 133 -6.81 1.27 -2.89
C LEU A 133 -6.75 1.45 -4.42
N ALA A 134 -7.79 2.06 -5.01
CA ALA A 134 -7.80 2.39 -6.43
C ALA A 134 -6.70 3.39 -6.79
N MET A 135 -6.52 4.45 -6.00
CA MET A 135 -5.42 5.41 -6.17
C MET A 135 -4.06 4.76 -6.00
N TYR A 136 -3.89 3.91 -4.98
CA TYR A 136 -2.67 3.15 -4.78
C TYR A 136 -2.29 2.36 -6.04
N HIS A 137 -3.21 1.61 -6.63
CA HIS A 137 -2.98 0.85 -7.85
C HIS A 137 -2.80 1.72 -9.11
N ALA A 138 -3.47 2.88 -9.17
CA ALA A 138 -3.31 3.83 -10.28
C ALA A 138 -1.88 4.41 -10.31
N ILE A 139 -1.34 4.79 -9.15
CA ILE A 139 0.05 5.26 -9.01
C ILE A 139 1.03 4.16 -9.41
N GLN A 140 0.84 2.93 -8.96
CA GLN A 140 1.66 1.79 -9.34
C GLN A 140 1.69 1.59 -10.86
N ARG A 141 0.53 1.61 -11.51
CA ARG A 141 0.42 1.47 -12.96
C ARG A 141 1.09 2.62 -13.71
N ALA A 142 0.90 3.85 -13.22
CA ALA A 142 1.55 5.04 -13.78
C ALA A 142 3.08 4.90 -13.76
N PHE A 143 3.65 4.47 -12.64
CA PHE A 143 5.09 4.31 -12.48
C PHE A 143 5.63 3.11 -13.26
N TYR A 144 5.10 1.90 -13.00
CA TYR A 144 5.67 0.65 -13.53
C TYR A 144 5.31 0.37 -14.97
N ALA A 145 4.06 0.63 -15.38
CA ALA A 145 3.58 0.29 -16.71
C ALA A 145 3.61 1.45 -17.72
N GLN A 146 3.60 2.71 -17.24
CA GLN A 146 3.49 3.89 -18.09
C GLN A 146 4.73 4.79 -18.05
N SER A 147 5.77 4.44 -17.29
CA SER A 147 7.01 5.23 -17.13
C SER A 147 6.75 6.68 -16.69
N ARG A 148 5.72 6.94 -15.89
CA ARG A 148 5.44 8.28 -15.36
C ARG A 148 6.23 8.52 -14.08
N ASP A 149 6.78 9.72 -13.94
CA ASP A 149 7.50 10.12 -12.73
C ASP A 149 6.51 10.48 -11.59
N VAL A 150 6.14 9.49 -10.79
CA VAL A 150 5.23 9.65 -9.64
C VAL A 150 5.88 10.28 -8.40
N THR A 151 7.11 10.75 -8.50
CA THR A 151 7.70 11.65 -7.49
C THR A 151 7.20 13.09 -7.66
N GLN A 152 6.60 13.40 -8.82
CA GLN A 152 6.14 14.74 -9.17
C GLN A 152 4.67 14.96 -8.80
N ALA A 153 4.39 15.94 -7.96
CA ALA A 153 3.04 16.31 -7.53
C ALA A 153 2.06 16.55 -8.69
N LYS A 154 2.56 17.10 -9.81
CA LYS A 154 1.74 17.30 -11.01
C LYS A 154 1.27 15.97 -11.59
N VAL A 155 2.15 14.98 -11.70
CA VAL A 155 1.83 13.64 -12.23
C VAL A 155 0.84 12.93 -11.33
N LEU A 156 1.00 13.03 -10.02
CA LEU A 156 0.07 12.44 -9.04
C LEU A 156 -1.33 13.06 -9.13
N ALA A 157 -1.41 14.38 -9.32
CA ALA A 157 -2.69 15.07 -9.54
C ALA A 157 -3.35 14.67 -10.88
N ASP A 158 -2.55 14.46 -11.93
CA ASP A 158 -3.06 13.97 -13.23
C ASP A 158 -3.56 12.51 -13.07
N VAL A 159 -2.88 11.66 -12.31
CA VAL A 159 -3.32 10.28 -12.01
C VAL A 159 -4.67 10.28 -11.28
N TRP A 160 -4.86 11.18 -10.31
CA TRP A 160 -6.14 11.32 -9.63
C TRP A 160 -7.27 11.74 -10.58
N GLU A 161 -7.06 12.77 -11.40
CA GLU A 161 -8.04 13.24 -12.37
C GLU A 161 -8.43 12.15 -13.39
N GLU A 162 -7.46 11.41 -13.91
CA GLU A 162 -7.69 10.27 -14.81
C GLU A 162 -8.46 9.15 -14.11
N LEU A 163 -8.15 8.86 -12.85
CA LEU A 163 -8.82 7.83 -12.07
C LEU A 163 -10.29 8.18 -11.81
N THR A 164 -10.60 9.42 -11.42
CA THR A 164 -11.97 9.87 -11.14
C THR A 164 -12.87 9.77 -12.37
N ALA A 165 -12.33 9.90 -13.58
CA ALA A 165 -13.10 9.70 -14.81
C ALA A 165 -13.59 8.25 -15.02
N THR A 166 -13.03 7.28 -14.27
CA THR A 166 -13.35 5.84 -14.39
C THR A 166 -14.10 5.29 -13.18
N LEU A 167 -14.15 6.04 -12.08
CA LEU A 167 -14.80 5.64 -10.83
C LEU A 167 -16.26 6.15 -10.77
N PRO A 168 -17.10 5.53 -9.93
CA PRO A 168 -18.37 6.13 -9.57
C PRO A 168 -18.17 7.55 -9.03
N PRO A 169 -19.07 8.50 -9.33
CA PRO A 169 -18.96 9.86 -8.80
C PRO A 169 -18.98 9.83 -7.27
N LEU A 170 -18.15 10.66 -6.67
CA LEU A 170 -18.20 10.95 -5.24
C LEU A 170 -19.46 11.77 -4.91
N ASP A 171 -20.00 11.57 -3.71
CA ASP A 171 -21.10 12.40 -3.19
C ASP A 171 -20.69 13.88 -3.11
N GLU A 172 -19.46 14.12 -2.67
CA GLU A 172 -18.83 15.44 -2.74
C GLU A 172 -17.62 15.36 -3.68
N PRO A 173 -17.59 16.13 -4.78
CA PRO A 173 -16.50 16.10 -5.74
C PRO A 173 -15.18 16.53 -5.09
N PHE A 174 -14.15 15.69 -5.18
CA PHE A 174 -12.79 16.01 -4.80
C PHE A 174 -11.96 16.18 -6.06
N THR A 175 -11.81 17.43 -6.48
CA THR A 175 -11.23 17.77 -7.79
C THR A 175 -9.71 17.65 -7.79
N ARG A 176 -9.11 17.75 -8.99
CA ARG A 176 -7.64 17.86 -9.15
C ARG A 176 -7.06 19.07 -8.40
N ALA A 177 -7.79 20.18 -8.30
CA ALA A 177 -7.36 21.38 -7.56
C ALA A 177 -7.35 21.11 -6.06
N ASP A 178 -8.44 20.51 -5.53
CA ASP A 178 -8.56 20.11 -4.12
C ASP A 178 -7.46 19.11 -3.73
N PHE A 179 -7.20 18.14 -4.61
CA PHE A 179 -6.08 17.20 -4.42
C PHE A 179 -4.74 17.94 -4.24
N LYS A 180 -4.42 18.91 -5.11
CA LYS A 180 -3.16 19.65 -5.04
C LYS A 180 -3.03 20.49 -3.78
N GLU A 181 -4.13 21.10 -3.32
CA GLU A 181 -4.16 21.85 -2.07
C GLU A 181 -3.95 20.93 -0.88
N ALA A 182 -4.76 19.87 -0.76
CA ALA A 182 -4.66 18.91 0.33
C ALA A 182 -3.29 18.22 0.38
N PHE A 183 -2.77 17.74 -0.76
CA PHE A 183 -1.47 17.10 -0.90
C PHE A 183 -0.31 17.95 -0.34
N ASN A 184 -0.39 19.27 -0.46
CA ASN A 184 0.65 20.16 0.04
C ASN A 184 0.45 20.59 1.50
N SER A 185 -0.67 20.22 2.13
CA SER A 185 -0.97 20.62 3.51
C SER A 185 -0.07 19.94 4.53
N GLU A 186 0.22 20.63 5.62
CA GLU A 186 1.01 20.05 6.74
C GLU A 186 0.27 18.87 7.39
N THR A 187 -1.06 18.87 7.38
CA THR A 187 -1.87 17.77 7.91
C THR A 187 -1.60 16.49 7.14
N ILE A 188 -1.63 16.51 5.81
CA ILE A 188 -1.38 15.31 4.99
C ILE A 188 0.08 14.85 5.11
N LYS A 189 1.03 15.78 5.19
CA LYS A 189 2.44 15.44 5.44
C LYS A 189 2.61 14.72 6.79
N SER A 190 1.97 15.24 7.85
CA SER A 190 2.00 14.60 9.17
C SER A 190 1.40 13.20 9.13
N LEU A 191 0.19 13.04 8.55
CA LEU A 191 -0.45 11.73 8.42
C LEU A 191 0.40 10.73 7.61
N THR A 192 1.19 11.21 6.66
CA THR A 192 2.11 10.36 5.89
C THR A 192 3.26 9.85 6.77
N ILE A 193 3.83 10.72 7.60
CA ILE A 193 4.86 10.35 8.56
C ILE A 193 4.30 9.36 9.60
N ASP A 194 3.07 9.61 10.07
CA ASP A 194 2.41 8.73 11.04
C ASP A 194 2.27 7.29 10.50
N ASP A 195 1.90 7.11 9.22
CA ASP A 195 1.84 5.80 8.60
C ASP A 195 3.22 5.10 8.58
N PHE A 196 4.28 5.83 8.22
CA PHE A 196 5.63 5.27 8.23
C PHE A 196 6.05 4.83 9.62
N MET A 197 5.74 5.63 10.63
CA MET A 197 5.99 5.30 12.03
C MET A 197 5.18 4.09 12.51
N ILE A 198 3.90 4.01 12.15
CA ILE A 198 3.02 2.89 12.47
C ILE A 198 3.57 1.59 11.86
N ALA A 199 3.91 1.58 10.58
CA ALA A 199 4.49 0.40 9.93
C ALA A 199 5.78 -0.07 10.63
N GLN A 200 6.63 0.89 11.02
CA GLN A 200 7.86 0.60 11.76
C GLN A 200 7.58 0.05 13.16
N GLN A 201 6.64 0.64 13.91
CA GLN A 201 6.23 0.19 15.24
C GLN A 201 5.66 -1.23 15.23
N TRP A 202 4.95 -1.60 14.17
CA TRP A 202 4.46 -2.96 13.98
C TRP A 202 5.57 -3.95 13.56
N GLY A 203 6.79 -3.48 13.41
CA GLY A 203 7.92 -4.31 13.01
C GLY A 203 7.91 -4.71 11.53
N ILE A 204 7.08 -4.08 10.71
CA ILE A 204 7.03 -4.31 9.26
C ILE A 204 8.22 -3.61 8.62
N ARG A 205 9.17 -4.41 8.12
CA ARG A 205 10.42 -3.92 7.52
C ARG A 205 10.55 -4.22 6.03
N GLY A 206 9.56 -4.90 5.47
CA GLY A 206 9.52 -5.27 4.05
C GLY A 206 8.09 -5.26 3.54
N PHE A 207 7.92 -4.97 2.26
CA PHE A 207 6.63 -4.85 1.63
C PHE A 207 6.53 -5.82 0.43
N PRO A 208 5.29 -6.27 0.13
CA PRO A 208 4.03 -6.03 0.81
C PRO A 208 3.89 -6.79 2.13
N ALA A 209 3.01 -6.34 3.04
CA ALA A 209 2.55 -7.14 4.16
C ALA A 209 1.01 -7.07 4.26
N LEU A 210 0.38 -8.18 4.67
CA LEU A 210 -1.07 -8.26 4.89
C LEU A 210 -1.34 -8.76 6.30
N ILE A 211 -2.21 -8.06 7.01
CA ILE A 211 -2.58 -8.33 8.40
C ILE A 211 -4.09 -8.56 8.42
N ALA A 212 -4.54 -9.62 9.09
CA ALA A 212 -5.95 -9.82 9.43
C ALA A 212 -6.20 -9.33 10.85
N VAL A 213 -7.31 -8.61 11.05
CA VAL A 213 -7.74 -8.12 12.36
C VAL A 213 -9.09 -8.72 12.69
N VAL A 214 -9.22 -9.30 13.88
CA VAL A 214 -10.47 -9.87 14.39
C VAL A 214 -10.66 -9.38 15.82
N ASN A 215 -11.76 -8.68 16.10
CA ASN A 215 -12.07 -8.17 17.42
C ASN A 215 -10.92 -7.37 18.05
N GLY A 216 -10.22 -6.57 17.24
CA GLY A 216 -9.06 -5.76 17.63
C GLY A 216 -7.75 -6.53 17.77
N GLN A 217 -7.74 -7.85 17.59
CA GLN A 217 -6.51 -8.64 17.56
C GLN A 217 -5.97 -8.76 16.14
N ALA A 218 -4.70 -8.45 15.94
CA ALA A 218 -4.06 -8.47 14.63
C ALA A 218 -3.10 -9.64 14.48
N GLN A 219 -3.14 -10.29 13.31
CA GLN A 219 -2.24 -11.37 12.95
C GLN A 219 -1.68 -11.17 11.55
N LEU A 220 -0.37 -11.33 11.40
CA LEU A 220 0.31 -11.24 10.11
C LEU A 220 -0.07 -12.44 9.23
N VAL A 221 -0.69 -12.16 8.08
CA VAL A 221 -1.10 -13.15 7.08
C VAL A 221 -0.01 -13.38 6.04
N ALA A 222 0.55 -12.28 5.53
CA ALA A 222 1.61 -12.32 4.53
C ALA A 222 2.71 -11.29 4.85
N ASN A 223 3.95 -11.70 4.66
CA ASN A 223 5.13 -10.85 4.69
C ASN A 223 5.94 -11.11 3.42
N GLY A 224 5.79 -10.24 2.42
CA GLY A 224 6.22 -10.46 1.05
C GLY A 224 5.11 -11.01 0.15
N TYR A 225 5.48 -11.31 -1.11
CA TYR A 225 4.56 -11.84 -2.11
C TYR A 225 4.00 -13.21 -1.70
N MET A 226 2.68 -13.35 -1.78
CA MET A 226 1.96 -14.60 -1.45
C MET A 226 0.76 -14.77 -2.41
N GLU A 227 0.48 -16.00 -2.79
CA GLU A 227 -0.67 -16.33 -3.65
C GLU A 227 -2.01 -16.17 -2.90
N ALA A 228 -3.06 -15.80 -3.63
CA ALA A 228 -4.37 -15.50 -3.08
C ALA A 228 -4.96 -16.65 -2.21
N ASN A 229 -4.87 -17.89 -2.71
CA ASN A 229 -5.42 -19.04 -2.01
C ASN A 229 -4.71 -19.29 -0.67
N THR A 230 -3.37 -19.14 -0.63
CA THR A 230 -2.60 -19.29 0.62
C THR A 230 -2.96 -18.20 1.63
N MET A 231 -3.17 -16.96 1.16
CA MET A 231 -3.64 -15.88 2.03
C MET A 231 -5.04 -16.15 2.56
N LEU A 232 -5.95 -16.62 1.70
CA LEU A 232 -7.31 -16.96 2.09
C LEU A 232 -7.36 -18.03 3.18
N GLU A 233 -6.60 -19.13 3.01
CA GLU A 233 -6.51 -20.21 4.01
C GLU A 233 -6.02 -19.66 5.36
N ARG A 234 -4.99 -18.82 5.39
CA ARG A 234 -4.49 -18.21 6.62
C ARG A 234 -5.51 -17.27 7.26
N ILE A 235 -6.19 -16.45 6.48
CA ILE A 235 -7.24 -15.54 6.98
C ILE A 235 -8.40 -16.36 7.57
N GLN A 236 -8.82 -17.43 6.92
CA GLN A 236 -9.88 -18.31 7.45
C GLN A 236 -9.49 -18.95 8.78
N GLN A 237 -8.23 -19.37 8.94
CA GLN A 237 -7.71 -19.86 10.22
C GLN A 237 -7.77 -18.79 11.31
N VAL A 238 -7.30 -17.55 11.01
CA VAL A 238 -7.37 -16.42 11.95
C VAL A 238 -8.82 -16.14 12.35
N PHE A 239 -9.74 -16.13 11.38
CA PHE A 239 -11.14 -15.84 11.60
C PHE A 239 -11.87 -16.95 12.39
N ALA A 240 -11.40 -18.20 12.30
CA ALA A 240 -11.97 -19.34 13.04
C ALA A 240 -11.47 -19.43 14.49
N THR A 241 -10.22 -19.06 14.75
CA THR A 241 -9.62 -19.13 16.10
C THR A 241 -10.03 -18.00 17.04
N SER A 242 -10.63 -16.94 16.49
CA SER A 242 -11.02 -15.71 17.22
C SER A 242 -12.56 -15.57 17.37
N SER A 243 -13.31 -16.65 17.09
CA SER A 243 -14.79 -16.69 17.16
C SER A 243 -15.30 -17.21 18.49
#